data_761c4b4278991f8993720c095bb61f25
#
_entry.id   761c4b4278991f8993720c095bb61f25
#
_cell.length_a   1.000
_cell.length_b   1.000
_cell.length_c   1.000
_cell.angle_alpha   90.00
_cell.angle_beta   90.00
_cell.angle_gamma   90.00
#
_symmetry.space_group_name_H-M   'P 1'
#
loop_
_entity.id
_entity.type
_entity.pdbx_description
1 polymer ?
#
loop_
_entity_poly.entity_id
_entity_poly.type
_entity_poly.pdbx_seq_one_letter_code
_entity_poly.pdbx_strand_id
1 'polypeptide(L)'
;LSVQCGRPLLARQPFDRRAFDLVILGCVNVIADEMNPARVAALRLGLGDAMVAFTMQINCGSGMQAIDTACRYIRDGGYDLILAGGTEALSHTPLTLREEAVEWYAGLARAKGPMEMAKAMAEIRPDFFKPVIGLERGLTDPITDLNMGQTAEVLAYRFGISREQADAYALESHKRLARAQ
;
A
#
# COMPACT_ATOMS: atom_id res chain seq x y z
N LEU A 1 2.66 -2.89 11.68
CA LEU A 1 3.93 -2.21 11.39
C LEU A 1 3.88 -0.75 11.85
N SER A 2 3.01 0.12 11.32
CA SER A 2 2.92 1.54 11.66
C SER A 2 2.80 1.81 13.17
N VAL A 3 2.00 1.03 13.90
CA VAL A 3 1.86 1.14 15.36
C VAL A 3 3.16 0.76 16.08
N GLN A 4 3.88 -0.26 15.62
CA GLN A 4 5.16 -0.68 16.23
C GLN A 4 6.24 0.40 16.08
N CYS A 5 6.29 1.08 14.93
CA CYS A 5 7.19 2.21 14.73
C CYS A 5 6.73 3.48 15.44
N GLY A 6 5.41 3.73 15.45
CA GLY A 6 4.82 4.93 16.04
C GLY A 6 4.95 4.99 17.57
N ARG A 7 4.79 3.87 18.27
CA ARG A 7 4.90 3.85 19.75
C ARG A 7 6.23 4.40 20.29
N PRO A 8 7.41 3.90 19.87
CA PRO A 8 8.67 4.43 20.33
C PRO A 8 8.94 5.85 19.82
N LEU A 9 8.43 6.22 18.63
CA LEU A 9 8.52 7.58 18.13
C LEU A 9 7.80 8.54 19.08
N LEU A 10 6.52 8.27 19.40
CA LEU A 10 5.72 9.09 20.29
C LEU A 10 6.27 9.14 21.72
N ALA A 11 6.84 8.04 22.21
CA ALA A 11 7.43 7.99 23.55
C ALA A 11 8.66 8.90 23.73
N ARG A 12 9.31 9.28 22.63
CA ARG A 12 10.48 10.19 22.65
C ARG A 12 10.11 11.67 22.53
N GLN A 13 8.84 11.98 22.30
CA GLN A 13 8.41 13.36 22.12
C GLN A 13 8.03 14.00 23.45
N PRO A 14 8.35 15.30 23.65
CA PRO A 14 8.06 16.01 24.88
C PRO A 14 6.61 16.52 25.01
N PHE A 15 5.77 16.28 24.00
CA PHE A 15 4.37 16.78 23.94
C PHE A 15 3.35 15.65 24.09
N ASP A 16 2.13 16.02 24.46
CA ASP A 16 1.02 15.08 24.59
C ASP A 16 0.66 14.47 23.22
N ARG A 17 0.29 13.21 23.24
CA ARG A 17 -0.18 12.48 22.04
C ARG A 17 -1.46 13.08 21.44
N ARG A 18 -2.25 13.80 22.25
CA ARG A 18 -3.45 14.50 21.81
C ARG A 18 -3.16 15.84 21.12
N ALA A 19 -1.91 16.28 21.11
CA ALA A 19 -1.51 17.50 20.42
C ALA A 19 -1.40 17.34 18.90
N PHE A 20 -1.48 16.11 18.37
CA PHE A 20 -1.50 15.90 16.93
C PHE A 20 -2.83 16.35 16.32
N ASP A 21 -2.77 17.05 15.20
CA ASP A 21 -3.92 17.54 14.45
C ASP A 21 -4.35 16.57 13.35
N LEU A 22 -3.39 15.83 12.80
CA LEU A 22 -3.60 14.98 11.63
C LEU A 22 -2.62 13.82 11.57
N VAL A 23 -3.06 12.68 11.03
CA VAL A 23 -2.20 11.55 10.67
C VAL A 23 -2.33 11.25 9.18
N ILE A 24 -1.20 11.21 8.47
CA ILE A 24 -1.14 10.86 7.05
C ILE A 24 -0.17 9.69 6.87
N LEU A 25 -0.65 8.56 6.37
CA LEU A 25 0.21 7.42 6.02
C LEU A 25 0.09 7.07 4.55
N GLY A 26 1.21 6.88 3.90
CA GLY A 26 1.29 6.25 2.60
C GLY A 26 1.17 4.72 2.75
N CYS A 27 0.28 4.11 1.98
CA CYS A 27 0.14 2.66 1.91
C CYS A 27 -0.46 2.28 0.55
N VAL A 28 0.14 1.32 -0.13
CA VAL A 28 -0.33 0.84 -1.44
C VAL A 28 -1.26 -0.36 -1.28
N ASN A 29 -0.84 -1.37 -0.52
CA ASN A 29 -1.60 -2.59 -0.32
C ASN A 29 -2.41 -2.50 0.98
N VAL A 30 -3.53 -1.79 0.93
CA VAL A 30 -4.50 -1.81 2.03
C VAL A 30 -5.21 -3.16 2.06
N ILE A 31 -5.38 -3.71 3.26
CA ILE A 31 -6.13 -4.95 3.46
C ILE A 31 -7.59 -4.64 3.82
N ALA A 32 -8.49 -5.58 3.55
CA ALA A 32 -9.93 -5.38 3.76
C ALA A 32 -10.28 -5.02 5.23
N ASP A 33 -9.54 -5.56 6.20
CA ASP A 33 -9.77 -5.31 7.63
C ASP A 33 -9.26 -3.93 8.07
N GLU A 34 -8.37 -3.30 7.31
CA GLU A 34 -7.75 -2.01 7.62
C GLU A 34 -7.72 -1.10 6.38
N MET A 35 -8.90 -0.80 5.82
CA MET A 35 -9.05 0.03 4.61
C MET A 35 -8.46 1.44 4.74
N ASN A 36 -8.35 1.96 5.95
CA ASN A 36 -7.63 3.21 6.25
C ASN A 36 -6.58 2.95 7.34
N PRO A 37 -5.39 2.41 7.00
CA PRO A 37 -4.36 2.09 7.98
C PRO A 37 -3.89 3.31 8.78
N ALA A 38 -3.93 4.53 8.25
CA ALA A 38 -3.63 5.75 9.00
C ALA A 38 -4.61 5.95 10.17
N ARG A 39 -5.92 5.79 9.93
CA ARG A 39 -6.94 5.92 10.97
C ARG A 39 -6.81 4.82 12.03
N VAL A 40 -6.64 3.58 11.59
CA VAL A 40 -6.45 2.45 12.52
C VAL A 40 -5.21 2.65 13.38
N ALA A 41 -4.11 3.09 12.77
CA ALA A 41 -2.87 3.39 13.49
C ALA A 41 -3.06 4.54 14.49
N ALA A 42 -3.70 5.63 14.11
CA ALA A 42 -3.98 6.78 14.98
C ALA A 42 -4.72 6.35 16.26
N LEU A 43 -5.78 5.55 16.11
CA LEU A 43 -6.56 5.04 17.24
C LEU A 43 -5.74 4.10 18.13
N ARG A 44 -5.02 3.14 17.53
CA ARG A 44 -4.16 2.20 18.28
C ARG A 44 -2.96 2.85 18.96
N LEU A 45 -2.54 4.02 18.50
CA LEU A 45 -1.50 4.84 19.12
C LEU A 45 -2.03 5.72 20.25
N GLY A 46 -3.36 5.82 20.41
CA GLY A 46 -4.00 6.60 21.45
C GLY A 46 -3.99 8.11 21.18
N LEU A 47 -4.04 8.52 19.90
CA LEU A 47 -4.07 9.92 19.50
C LEU A 47 -5.45 10.58 19.68
N GLY A 48 -6.46 9.79 20.05
CA GLY A 48 -7.83 10.23 20.26
C GLY A 48 -8.78 9.90 19.12
N ASP A 49 -10.05 9.77 19.44
CA ASP A 49 -11.13 9.42 18.49
C ASP A 49 -11.56 10.58 17.59
N ALA A 50 -11.35 11.82 18.02
CA ALA A 50 -11.53 13.02 17.18
C ALA A 50 -10.43 13.22 16.14
N MET A 51 -9.31 12.50 16.24
CA MET A 51 -8.17 12.61 15.32
C MET A 51 -8.58 12.38 13.86
N VAL A 52 -8.26 13.31 12.99
CA VAL A 52 -8.39 13.13 11.55
C VAL A 52 -7.22 12.30 11.03
N ALA A 53 -7.50 11.31 10.22
CA ALA A 53 -6.45 10.50 9.63
C ALA A 53 -6.86 9.97 8.25
N PHE A 54 -5.97 10.00 7.28
CA PHE A 54 -6.20 9.41 5.98
C PHE A 54 -4.97 8.71 5.43
N THR A 55 -5.23 7.71 4.60
CA THR A 55 -4.21 6.98 3.86
C THR A 55 -4.16 7.48 2.44
N MET A 56 -2.96 7.67 1.91
CA MET A 56 -2.76 8.12 0.53
C MET A 56 -1.95 7.10 -0.26
N GLN A 57 -2.15 7.12 -1.58
CA GLN A 57 -1.51 6.20 -2.49
C GLN A 57 -1.14 6.89 -3.79
N ILE A 58 0.15 6.86 -4.11
CA ILE A 58 0.75 7.13 -5.42
C ILE A 58 1.84 6.09 -5.70
N ASN A 59 1.49 4.82 -5.58
CA ASN A 59 2.41 3.70 -5.71
C ASN A 59 3.64 3.84 -4.79
N CYS A 60 4.85 3.58 -5.28
CA CYS A 60 6.09 3.62 -4.51
C CYS A 60 6.41 5.00 -3.90
N GLY A 61 5.80 6.08 -4.38
CA GLY A 61 5.95 7.45 -3.86
C GLY A 61 5.05 7.79 -2.67
N SER A 62 4.17 6.89 -2.23
CA SER A 62 3.12 7.18 -1.24
C SER A 62 3.65 7.74 0.07
N GLY A 63 4.73 7.16 0.60
CA GLY A 63 5.34 7.64 1.85
C GLY A 63 5.95 9.04 1.72
N MET A 64 6.62 9.31 0.62
CA MET A 64 7.18 10.65 0.31
C MET A 64 6.05 11.67 0.13
N GLN A 65 4.98 11.31 -0.57
CA GLN A 65 3.83 12.18 -0.77
C GLN A 65 3.10 12.49 0.54
N ALA A 66 3.03 11.54 1.48
CA ALA A 66 2.48 11.79 2.80
C ALA A 66 3.24 12.91 3.53
N ILE A 67 4.58 12.89 3.45
CA ILE A 67 5.45 13.91 4.05
C ILE A 67 5.29 15.25 3.32
N ASP A 68 5.29 15.28 1.98
CA ASP A 68 5.09 16.51 1.21
C ASP A 68 3.73 17.16 1.52
N THR A 69 2.68 16.35 1.59
CA THR A 69 1.33 16.82 1.95
C THR A 69 1.30 17.41 3.36
N ALA A 70 1.91 16.75 4.34
CA ALA A 70 2.02 17.27 5.70
C ALA A 70 2.76 18.62 5.74
N CYS A 71 3.88 18.72 5.03
CA CYS A 71 4.64 19.97 4.93
C CYS A 71 3.82 21.11 4.33
N ARG A 72 3.01 20.83 3.29
CA ARG A 72 2.12 21.83 2.67
C ARG A 72 1.04 22.29 3.64
N TYR A 73 0.37 21.38 4.30
CA TYR A 73 -0.70 21.69 5.25
C TYR A 73 -0.22 22.53 6.44
N ILE A 74 0.99 22.27 6.94
CA ILE A 74 1.62 23.11 7.97
C ILE A 74 1.96 24.50 7.41
N ARG A 75 2.54 24.60 6.21
CA ARG A 75 2.86 25.89 5.58
C ARG A 75 1.63 26.73 5.30
N ASP A 76 0.50 26.11 4.94
CA ASP A 76 -0.78 26.78 4.71
C ASP A 76 -1.46 27.25 6.01
N GLY A 77 -0.88 26.90 7.18
CA GLY A 77 -1.38 27.30 8.50
C GLY A 77 -2.66 26.59 8.95
N GLY A 78 -3.00 25.46 8.30
CA GLY A 78 -4.18 24.69 8.66
C GLY A 78 -3.95 23.70 9.81
N TYR A 79 -2.70 23.35 10.07
CA TYR A 79 -2.27 22.36 11.06
C TYR A 79 -0.91 22.74 11.65
N ASP A 80 -0.71 22.45 12.93
CA ASP A 80 0.54 22.72 13.65
C ASP A 80 1.40 21.46 13.80
N LEU A 81 0.80 20.29 14.00
CA LEU A 81 1.50 19.04 14.26
C LEU A 81 0.86 17.86 13.52
N ILE A 82 1.60 17.30 12.57
CA ILE A 82 1.15 16.17 11.74
C ILE A 82 2.06 14.96 11.93
N LEU A 83 1.48 13.78 12.14
CA LEU A 83 2.19 12.52 12.05
C LEU A 83 2.12 12.00 10.61
N ALA A 84 3.25 12.03 9.91
CA ALA A 84 3.34 11.57 8.52
C ALA A 84 4.35 10.44 8.36
N GLY A 85 4.09 9.52 7.44
CA GLY A 85 4.99 8.40 7.15
C GLY A 85 4.42 7.43 6.12
N GLY A 86 4.95 6.22 6.12
CA GLY A 86 4.46 5.15 5.25
C GLY A 86 4.55 3.78 5.94
N THR A 87 3.71 2.88 5.49
CA THR A 87 3.70 1.49 5.96
C THR A 87 3.30 0.57 4.82
N GLU A 88 3.96 -0.57 4.73
CA GLU A 88 3.66 -1.58 3.70
C GLU A 88 3.95 -2.98 4.23
N ALA A 89 3.05 -3.91 3.97
CA ALA A 89 3.19 -5.31 4.37
C ALA A 89 3.03 -6.22 3.16
N LEU A 90 4.05 -6.28 2.29
CA LEU A 90 4.01 -7.04 1.04
C LEU A 90 3.74 -8.53 1.23
N SER A 91 4.19 -9.13 2.35
CA SER A 91 3.90 -10.52 2.70
C SER A 91 2.42 -10.78 3.05
N HIS A 92 1.61 -9.72 3.21
CA HIS A 92 0.18 -9.80 3.47
C HIS A 92 -0.64 -9.20 2.32
N THR A 93 -0.04 -9.07 1.14
CA THR A 93 -0.76 -8.62 -0.07
C THR A 93 -1.92 -9.57 -0.36
N PRO A 94 -3.15 -9.08 -0.50
CA PRO A 94 -4.31 -9.94 -0.71
C PRO A 94 -4.21 -10.66 -2.07
N LEU A 95 -4.61 -11.92 -2.06
CA LEU A 95 -4.91 -12.65 -3.26
C LEU A 95 -6.34 -12.32 -3.68
N THR A 96 -6.54 -12.00 -4.95
CA THR A 96 -7.87 -11.70 -5.49
C THR A 96 -8.33 -12.79 -6.44
N LEU A 97 -9.62 -12.86 -6.66
CA LEU A 97 -10.21 -13.74 -7.67
C LEU A 97 -10.28 -13.00 -9.01
N ARG A 98 -10.36 -13.76 -10.10
CA ARG A 98 -10.67 -13.24 -11.42
C ARG A 98 -12.10 -12.68 -11.45
N GLU A 99 -12.36 -11.71 -12.31
CA GLU A 99 -13.66 -11.05 -12.43
C GLU A 99 -14.77 -12.05 -12.71
N GLU A 100 -14.53 -13.00 -13.60
CA GLU A 100 -15.50 -14.05 -13.95
C GLU A 100 -15.86 -14.95 -12.75
N ALA A 101 -14.90 -15.18 -11.86
CA ALA A 101 -15.15 -15.91 -10.62
C ALA A 101 -16.00 -15.09 -9.64
N VAL A 102 -15.74 -13.79 -9.53
CA VAL A 102 -16.54 -12.88 -8.70
C VAL A 102 -17.99 -12.82 -9.20
N GLU A 103 -18.19 -12.71 -10.50
CA GLU A 103 -19.52 -12.75 -11.12
C GLU A 103 -20.25 -14.08 -10.85
N TRP A 104 -19.55 -15.19 -10.99
CA TRP A 104 -20.08 -16.51 -10.66
C TRP A 104 -20.49 -16.63 -9.18
N TYR A 105 -19.65 -16.21 -8.26
CA TYR A 105 -19.99 -16.18 -6.83
C TYR A 105 -21.19 -15.29 -6.53
N ALA A 106 -21.27 -14.13 -7.17
CA ALA A 106 -22.40 -13.23 -7.03
C ALA A 106 -23.70 -13.85 -7.61
N GLY A 107 -23.62 -14.60 -8.69
CA GLY A 107 -24.71 -15.39 -9.26
C GLY A 107 -25.19 -16.47 -8.30
N LEU A 108 -24.26 -17.24 -7.75
CA LEU A 108 -24.52 -18.28 -6.76
C LEU A 108 -25.21 -17.71 -5.49
N ALA A 109 -24.72 -16.59 -4.98
CA ALA A 109 -25.30 -15.92 -3.80
C ALA A 109 -26.71 -15.37 -4.02
N ARG A 110 -27.08 -15.07 -5.28
CA ARG A 110 -28.41 -14.57 -5.66
C ARG A 110 -29.41 -15.67 -6.00
N ALA A 111 -28.98 -16.93 -6.13
CA ALA A 111 -29.84 -18.06 -6.50
C ALA A 111 -30.92 -18.30 -5.44
N LYS A 112 -32.18 -18.26 -5.87
CA LYS A 112 -33.38 -18.34 -5.01
C LYS A 112 -34.02 -19.73 -4.96
N GLY A 113 -33.27 -20.78 -5.20
CA GLY A 113 -33.84 -22.13 -5.12
C GLY A 113 -32.92 -23.20 -5.67
N PRO A 114 -33.26 -24.47 -5.44
CA PRO A 114 -32.38 -25.59 -5.77
C PRO A 114 -32.07 -25.69 -7.26
N MET A 115 -32.99 -25.29 -8.14
CA MET A 115 -32.80 -25.31 -9.59
C MET A 115 -31.77 -24.25 -10.04
N GLU A 116 -31.90 -23.01 -9.54
CA GLU A 116 -30.97 -21.93 -9.86
C GLU A 116 -29.57 -22.22 -9.26
N MET A 117 -29.54 -22.76 -8.06
CA MET A 117 -28.32 -23.20 -7.41
C MET A 117 -27.61 -24.29 -8.24
N ALA A 118 -28.33 -25.31 -8.68
CA ALA A 118 -27.79 -26.39 -9.51
C ALA A 118 -27.25 -25.86 -10.85
N LYS A 119 -27.96 -24.92 -11.48
CA LYS A 119 -27.49 -24.25 -12.70
C LYS A 119 -26.20 -23.49 -12.47
N ALA A 120 -26.13 -22.64 -11.43
CA ALA A 120 -24.93 -21.90 -11.08
C ALA A 120 -23.75 -22.83 -10.78
N MET A 121 -23.98 -23.93 -10.06
CA MET A 121 -22.93 -24.92 -9.77
C MET A 121 -22.45 -25.65 -11.03
N ALA A 122 -23.29 -25.85 -12.04
CA ALA A 122 -22.89 -26.46 -13.31
C ALA A 122 -21.99 -25.54 -14.18
N GLU A 123 -22.01 -24.24 -13.91
CA GLU A 123 -21.18 -23.25 -14.60
C GLU A 123 -19.77 -23.08 -13.96
N ILE A 124 -19.47 -23.85 -12.90
CA ILE A 124 -18.18 -23.79 -12.22
C ILE A 124 -17.03 -24.18 -13.16
N ARG A 125 -15.96 -23.41 -13.11
CA ARG A 125 -14.74 -23.66 -13.91
C ARG A 125 -13.52 -23.75 -13.00
N PRO A 126 -12.58 -24.68 -13.26
CA PRO A 126 -11.37 -24.84 -12.44
C PRO A 126 -10.52 -23.57 -12.34
N ASP A 127 -10.51 -22.73 -13.37
CA ASP A 127 -9.76 -21.48 -13.41
C ASP A 127 -10.32 -20.39 -12.49
N PHE A 128 -11.57 -20.53 -12.01
CA PHE A 128 -12.12 -19.64 -10.98
C PHE A 128 -11.36 -19.70 -9.65
N PHE A 129 -10.70 -20.83 -9.38
CA PHE A 129 -9.91 -21.03 -8.15
C PHE A 129 -8.46 -20.61 -8.29
N LYS A 130 -8.02 -20.15 -9.48
CA LYS A 130 -6.67 -19.62 -9.65
C LYS A 130 -6.61 -18.21 -9.10
N PRO A 131 -5.84 -17.96 -8.02
CA PRO A 131 -5.73 -16.63 -7.45
C PRO A 131 -5.02 -15.69 -8.42
N VAL A 132 -5.38 -14.41 -8.36
CA VAL A 132 -4.63 -13.33 -8.98
C VAL A 132 -3.71 -12.74 -7.93
N ILE A 133 -2.41 -12.78 -8.21
CA ILE A 133 -1.40 -12.18 -7.34
C ILE A 133 -1.40 -10.68 -7.60
N GLY A 134 -2.03 -9.91 -6.69
CA GLY A 134 -2.17 -8.46 -6.83
C GLY A 134 -0.83 -7.74 -6.94
N LEU A 135 0.19 -8.20 -6.21
CA LEU A 135 1.54 -7.64 -6.28
C LEU A 135 2.14 -7.77 -7.69
N GLU A 136 2.05 -8.95 -8.31
CA GLU A 136 2.59 -9.20 -9.64
C GLU A 136 1.92 -8.31 -10.69
N ARG A 137 0.57 -8.19 -10.62
CA ARG A 137 -0.17 -7.27 -11.48
C ARG A 137 0.18 -5.81 -11.24
N GLY A 138 0.37 -5.40 -9.98
CA GLY A 138 0.75 -4.04 -9.61
C GLY A 138 2.15 -3.63 -10.04
N LEU A 139 3.04 -4.58 -10.31
CA LEU A 139 4.40 -4.34 -10.81
C LEU A 139 4.49 -4.27 -12.35
N THR A 140 3.39 -4.51 -13.06
CA THR A 140 3.30 -4.38 -14.51
C THR A 140 2.41 -3.18 -14.84
N ASP A 141 2.94 -2.25 -15.65
CA ASP A 141 2.20 -1.08 -16.08
C ASP A 141 1.09 -1.47 -17.06
N PRO A 142 -0.19 -1.15 -16.80
CA PRO A 142 -1.30 -1.58 -17.65
C PRO A 142 -1.40 -0.83 -19.00
N ILE A 143 -0.60 0.22 -19.20
CA ILE A 143 -0.61 1.03 -20.42
C ILE A 143 0.49 0.56 -21.38
N THR A 144 1.69 0.29 -20.86
CA THR A 144 2.86 -0.08 -21.65
C THR A 144 3.15 -1.57 -21.64
N ASP A 145 2.50 -2.32 -20.76
CA ASP A 145 2.73 -3.75 -20.50
C ASP A 145 4.19 -4.08 -20.11
N LEU A 146 4.88 -3.08 -19.53
CA LEU A 146 6.24 -3.23 -19.02
C LEU A 146 6.22 -3.47 -17.52
N ASN A 147 7.02 -4.41 -17.05
CA ASN A 147 7.30 -4.51 -15.62
C ASN A 147 8.33 -3.45 -15.19
N MET A 148 8.51 -3.27 -13.87
CA MET A 148 9.40 -2.22 -13.35
C MET A 148 10.86 -2.41 -13.76
N GLY A 149 11.33 -3.65 -13.89
CA GLY A 149 12.68 -3.96 -14.40
C GLY A 149 12.86 -3.52 -15.86
N GLN A 150 11.89 -3.84 -16.72
CA GLN A 150 11.89 -3.41 -18.12
C GLN A 150 11.82 -1.88 -18.25
N THR A 151 11.01 -1.23 -17.40
CA THR A 151 10.98 0.25 -17.34
C THR A 151 12.34 0.82 -16.95
N ALA A 152 13.02 0.22 -15.97
CA ALA A 152 14.38 0.62 -15.59
C ALA A 152 15.40 0.44 -16.73
N GLU A 153 15.30 -0.64 -17.52
CA GLU A 153 16.13 -0.84 -18.71
C GLU A 153 15.89 0.24 -19.78
N VAL A 154 14.63 0.62 -20.00
CA VAL A 154 14.30 1.76 -20.91
C VAL A 154 14.93 3.05 -20.43
N LEU A 155 14.89 3.32 -19.13
CA LEU A 155 15.52 4.52 -18.53
C LEU A 155 17.05 4.43 -18.65
N ALA A 156 17.65 3.30 -18.39
CA ALA A 156 19.10 3.10 -18.54
C ALA A 156 19.54 3.37 -19.97
N TYR A 157 18.84 2.86 -20.95
CA TYR A 157 19.10 3.14 -22.37
C TYR A 157 18.95 4.63 -22.70
N ARG A 158 17.83 5.23 -22.27
CA ARG A 158 17.49 6.64 -22.58
C ARG A 158 18.48 7.65 -21.99
N PHE A 159 19.00 7.38 -20.79
CA PHE A 159 19.91 8.26 -20.06
C PHE A 159 21.39 7.82 -20.14
N GLY A 160 21.70 6.78 -20.91
CA GLY A 160 23.07 6.30 -21.09
C GLY A 160 23.71 5.76 -19.81
N ILE A 161 22.91 5.14 -18.92
CA ILE A 161 23.40 4.54 -17.68
C ILE A 161 24.10 3.22 -18.03
N SER A 162 25.39 3.11 -17.69
CA SER A 162 26.15 1.89 -17.94
C SER A 162 25.85 0.77 -16.92
N ARG A 163 26.22 -0.45 -17.28
CA ARG A 163 26.12 -1.59 -16.36
C ARG A 163 26.93 -1.37 -15.09
N GLU A 164 28.13 -0.82 -15.21
CA GLU A 164 29.04 -0.54 -14.09
C GLU A 164 28.43 0.49 -13.11
N GLN A 165 27.75 1.52 -13.65
CA GLN A 165 27.02 2.49 -12.82
C GLN A 165 25.86 1.86 -12.07
N ALA A 166 25.08 1.01 -12.73
CA ALA A 166 23.96 0.28 -12.11
C ALA A 166 24.46 -0.67 -11.01
N ASP A 167 25.54 -1.42 -11.27
CA ASP A 167 26.15 -2.35 -10.30
C ASP A 167 26.76 -1.60 -9.10
N ALA A 168 27.40 -0.46 -9.32
CA ALA A 168 27.94 0.38 -8.24
C ALA A 168 26.82 0.92 -7.33
N TYR A 169 25.70 1.33 -7.91
CA TYR A 169 24.53 1.76 -7.14
C TYR A 169 23.90 0.62 -6.32
N ALA A 170 23.73 -0.54 -6.92
CA ALA A 170 23.22 -1.72 -6.26
C ALA A 170 24.13 -2.16 -5.09
N LEU A 171 25.45 -2.17 -5.30
CA LEU A 171 26.42 -2.48 -4.26
C LEU A 171 26.34 -1.49 -3.08
N GLU A 172 26.23 -0.20 -3.36
CA GLU A 172 26.10 0.81 -2.28
C GLU A 172 24.78 0.63 -1.52
N SER A 173 23.67 0.29 -2.19
CA SER A 173 22.40 -0.03 -1.55
C SER A 173 22.54 -1.20 -0.56
N HIS A 174 23.18 -2.29 -0.98
CA HIS A 174 23.46 -3.44 -0.09
C HIS A 174 24.36 -3.07 1.09
N LYS A 175 25.42 -2.27 0.87
CA LYS A 175 26.29 -1.80 1.95
C LYS A 175 25.56 -0.94 2.97
N ARG A 176 24.63 -0.10 2.53
CA ARG A 176 23.78 0.72 3.43
C ARG A 176 22.89 -0.16 4.30
N LEU A 177 22.24 -1.17 3.70
CA LEU A 177 21.44 -2.11 4.47
C LEU A 177 22.27 -2.86 5.51
N ALA A 178 23.42 -3.41 5.13
CA ALA A 178 24.31 -4.12 6.05
C ALA A 178 24.81 -3.26 7.22
N ARG A 179 25.00 -1.94 6.98
CA ARG A 179 25.35 -1.01 8.08
C ARG A 179 24.19 -0.68 9.02
N ALA A 180 22.96 -0.83 8.53
CA ALA A 180 21.76 -0.51 9.31
C ALA A 180 21.24 -1.69 10.15
N GLN A 181 21.66 -2.91 9.87
CA GLN A 181 21.37 -4.15 10.62
C GLN A 181 22.33 -4.31 11.81
#